data_d992eff40437c540ede5afc6b1b701c8
#
_entry.id   d992eff40437c540ede5afc6b1b701c8
#
_cell.length_a   1.000
_cell.length_b   1.000
_cell.length_c   1.000
_cell.angle_alpha   90.00
_cell.angle_beta   90.00
_cell.angle_gamma   90.00
#
_symmetry.space_group_name_H-M   'P 1'
#
loop_
_entity.id
_entity.type
_entity.pdbx_description
1 polymer ?
#
loop_
_entity_poly.entity_id
_entity_poly.type
_entity_poly.pdbx_seq_one_letter_code
_entity_poly.pdbx_strand_id
1 'polypeptide(L)'
;MIDVKQLTLNQLNDAWAEKSQNIHGIYVEAGDTLDFDQVKLLTGDNESKVAELGRMNEELSAIVVERELRLAHEASRKAADEALKPANGMQHPGIESKAGSRLTVGEMFTDSVAYKSFMGGQMGTKASLGVDLKAVFRTGAGWDPEEIRLPRVELDPQRPIAVVDAIPMLPTALDNIRYMEETTFTNNAVETAEQTATTASDAIGEAALALTERNNPVEWLPVFIPVTMQQMEDVAGIEAYVTQRLQYMLRARLDLQVIQGNGSTPNIRGTNNVSGINTQAKGSDATPDAIYKGLDLVRTVGFAEPSVIFVHPTDWQAIRLLRTSDGIYIFGSPLDSGPERIWGVPVVMSTAVLQNTITLGDYTNFAALYTKRGIDVSVSDSHSFYFTRGLLAIRADMRIAMVHFRPEAFCTVTGV
;
A
#
# COMPACT_ATOMS: atom_id res chain seq x y z
N MET A 1 27.24 46.27 11.06
CA MET A 1 26.58 45.08 10.51
C MET A 1 27.54 43.90 10.60
N ILE A 2 27.18 42.87 11.33
CA ILE A 2 27.98 41.65 11.41
C ILE A 2 27.72 40.89 10.09
N ASP A 3 28.76 40.45 9.40
CA ASP A 3 28.61 39.63 8.19
C ASP A 3 28.19 38.20 8.60
N VAL A 4 26.90 37.99 8.68
CA VAL A 4 26.26 36.77 9.19
C VAL A 4 26.71 35.51 8.41
N LYS A 5 27.15 35.66 7.15
CA LYS A 5 27.58 34.56 6.28
C LYS A 5 28.96 33.98 6.66
N GLN A 6 29.76 34.67 7.44
CA GLN A 6 31.11 34.21 7.84
C GLN A 6 31.13 33.51 9.21
N LEU A 7 30.04 33.58 9.98
CA LEU A 7 29.98 33.04 11.34
C LEU A 7 29.76 31.51 11.33
N THR A 8 30.35 30.80 12.28
CA THR A 8 30.06 29.37 12.52
C THR A 8 28.69 29.19 13.17
N LEU A 9 28.11 27.98 13.13
CA LEU A 9 26.81 27.69 13.73
C LEU A 9 26.75 28.04 15.23
N ASN A 10 27.81 27.76 15.98
CA ASN A 10 27.89 28.12 17.41
C ASN A 10 27.89 29.64 17.60
N GLN A 11 28.66 30.36 16.81
CA GLN A 11 28.69 31.82 16.86
C GLN A 11 27.34 32.43 16.45
N LEU A 12 26.59 31.81 15.53
CA LEU A 12 25.25 32.26 15.18
C LEU A 12 24.26 32.01 16.32
N ASN A 13 24.38 30.90 17.06
CA ASN A 13 23.57 30.64 18.24
C ASN A 13 23.83 31.63 19.36
N ASP A 14 25.12 31.99 19.61
CA ASP A 14 25.50 32.94 20.62
C ASP A 14 25.00 34.35 20.25
N ALA A 15 25.19 34.77 19.01
CA ALA A 15 24.71 36.06 18.50
C ALA A 15 23.18 36.18 18.52
N TRP A 16 22.47 35.07 18.22
CA TRP A 16 21.02 35.00 18.34
C TRP A 16 20.56 35.17 19.79
N ALA A 17 21.20 34.47 20.74
CA ALA A 17 20.86 34.53 22.16
C ALA A 17 21.08 35.93 22.72
N GLU A 18 22.22 36.55 22.42
CA GLU A 18 22.56 37.89 22.86
C GLU A 18 21.57 38.95 22.33
N LYS A 19 21.30 38.93 21.01
CA LYS A 19 20.36 39.88 20.41
C LYS A 19 18.93 39.68 20.86
N SER A 20 18.50 38.43 21.02
CA SER A 20 17.16 38.07 21.53
C SER A 20 16.97 38.57 22.96
N GLN A 21 17.99 38.44 23.83
CA GLN A 21 17.95 38.97 25.20
C GLN A 21 17.88 40.50 25.21
N ASN A 22 18.64 41.17 24.36
CA ASN A 22 18.63 42.62 24.26
C ASN A 22 17.27 43.16 23.81
N ILE A 23 16.67 42.56 22.78
CA ILE A 23 15.33 42.91 22.30
C ILE A 23 14.29 42.65 23.37
N HIS A 24 14.36 41.48 24.05
CA HIS A 24 13.47 41.17 25.16
C HIS A 24 13.59 42.17 26.31
N GLY A 25 14.80 42.57 26.68
CA GLY A 25 15.05 43.61 27.68
C GLY A 25 14.38 44.95 27.34
N ILE A 26 14.45 45.37 26.07
CA ILE A 26 13.80 46.57 25.58
C ILE A 26 12.26 46.48 25.71
N TYR A 27 11.67 45.36 25.37
CA TYR A 27 10.22 45.16 25.51
C TYR A 27 9.78 45.09 26.97
N VAL A 28 10.60 44.51 27.85
CA VAL A 28 10.31 44.49 29.30
C VAL A 28 10.37 45.91 29.90
N GLU A 29 11.33 46.76 29.48
CA GLU A 29 11.39 48.14 29.91
C GLU A 29 10.25 49.00 29.34
N ALA A 30 9.78 48.74 28.11
CA ALA A 30 8.67 49.43 27.49
C ALA A 30 7.29 49.10 28.14
N GLY A 31 7.19 47.96 28.83
CA GLY A 31 5.98 47.49 29.51
C GLY A 31 4.80 47.19 28.57
N ASP A 32 3.63 46.86 29.16
CA ASP A 32 2.42 46.48 28.40
C ASP A 32 1.85 47.61 27.53
N THR A 33 2.21 48.86 27.81
CA THR A 33 1.75 50.04 27.05
C THR A 33 2.66 50.38 25.88
N LEU A 34 3.79 49.65 25.70
CA LEU A 34 4.80 49.89 24.67
C LEU A 34 5.31 51.36 24.65
N ASP A 35 5.53 51.94 25.86
CA ASP A 35 6.01 53.31 26.01
C ASP A 35 7.54 53.35 25.91
N PHE A 36 8.05 53.70 24.72
CA PHE A 36 9.50 53.78 24.45
C PHE A 36 10.21 54.98 25.11
N ASP A 37 9.46 55.94 25.69
CA ASP A 37 10.08 57.05 26.46
C ASP A 37 10.79 56.54 27.72
N GLN A 38 10.29 55.46 28.30
CA GLN A 38 10.83 54.87 29.53
C GLN A 38 12.03 53.95 29.31
N VAL A 39 12.31 53.54 28.05
CA VAL A 39 13.42 52.63 27.71
C VAL A 39 14.75 53.36 27.85
N LYS A 40 15.58 52.88 28.78
CA LYS A 40 16.95 53.41 29.06
C LYS A 40 18.04 52.74 28.25
N LEU A 41 17.75 51.54 27.72
CA LEU A 41 18.70 50.78 26.90
C LEU A 41 18.94 51.38 25.52
N LEU A 42 18.06 52.25 25.03
CA LEU A 42 18.22 52.95 23.76
C LEU A 42 18.31 54.44 23.99
N THR A 43 19.23 55.12 23.29
CA THR A 43 19.47 56.58 23.39
C THR A 43 18.87 57.27 22.17
N GLY A 44 18.13 58.37 22.40
CA GLY A 44 17.54 59.17 21.33
C GLY A 44 16.05 59.46 21.51
N ASP A 45 15.46 60.10 20.52
CA ASP A 45 14.01 60.38 20.45
C ASP A 45 13.21 59.12 20.12
N ASN A 46 11.93 59.07 20.44
CA ASN A 46 11.04 57.87 20.24
C ASN A 46 11.12 57.33 18.83
N GLU A 47 11.15 58.18 17.83
CA GLU A 47 11.23 57.79 16.42
C GLU A 47 12.55 57.08 16.09
N SER A 48 13.66 57.54 16.68
CA SER A 48 14.99 56.93 16.53
C SER A 48 15.12 55.59 17.28
N LYS A 49 14.47 55.45 18.46
CA LYS A 49 14.43 54.21 19.24
C LYS A 49 13.64 53.12 18.52
N VAL A 50 12.49 53.46 17.91
CA VAL A 50 11.70 52.53 17.09
C VAL A 50 12.45 52.08 15.84
N ALA A 51 13.14 53.02 15.18
CA ALA A 51 13.99 52.72 14.02
C ALA A 51 15.15 51.79 14.36
N GLU A 52 15.76 51.97 15.54
CA GLU A 52 16.87 51.13 16.00
C GLU A 52 16.36 49.71 16.41
N LEU A 53 15.20 49.63 17.04
CA LEU A 53 14.53 48.36 17.31
C LEU A 53 14.18 47.62 16.01
N GLY A 54 13.70 48.31 14.98
CA GLY A 54 13.46 47.78 13.64
C GLY A 54 14.73 47.17 13.04
N ARG A 55 15.85 47.87 13.11
CA ARG A 55 17.16 47.34 12.64
C ARG A 55 17.62 46.12 13.43
N MET A 56 17.44 46.10 14.76
CA MET A 56 17.75 44.92 15.57
C MET A 56 16.93 43.72 15.20
N ASN A 57 15.63 43.89 14.91
CA ASN A 57 14.75 42.82 14.46
C ASN A 57 15.12 42.32 13.05
N GLU A 58 15.52 43.20 12.14
CA GLU A 58 16.00 42.79 10.81
C GLU A 58 17.31 41.99 10.92
N GLU A 59 18.25 42.41 11.78
CA GLU A 59 19.49 41.69 12.02
C GLU A 59 19.22 40.32 12.69
N LEU A 60 18.27 40.24 13.63
CA LEU A 60 17.86 38.99 14.25
C LEU A 60 17.21 38.03 13.23
N SER A 61 16.36 38.54 12.37
CA SER A 61 15.74 37.73 11.30
C SER A 61 16.77 37.18 10.30
N ALA A 62 17.79 37.98 9.96
CA ALA A 62 18.89 37.54 9.10
C ALA A 62 19.72 36.41 9.77
N ILE A 63 19.96 36.50 11.09
CA ILE A 63 20.65 35.46 11.86
C ILE A 63 19.81 34.17 11.90
N VAL A 64 18.48 34.27 12.08
CA VAL A 64 17.56 33.11 12.11
C VAL A 64 17.57 32.37 10.77
N VAL A 65 17.44 33.12 9.66
CA VAL A 65 17.44 32.54 8.32
C VAL A 65 18.75 31.79 8.02
N GLU A 66 19.90 32.42 8.31
CA GLU A 66 21.20 31.77 8.06
C GLU A 66 21.42 30.56 8.98
N ARG A 67 20.96 30.62 10.23
CA ARG A 67 21.01 29.51 11.18
C ARG A 67 20.17 28.31 10.69
N GLU A 68 18.95 28.54 10.24
CA GLU A 68 18.09 27.49 9.70
C GLU A 68 18.70 26.86 8.45
N LEU A 69 19.25 27.64 7.56
CA LEU A 69 19.91 27.17 6.35
C LEU A 69 21.10 26.26 6.68
N ARG A 70 21.91 26.62 7.69
CA ARG A 70 23.06 25.80 8.13
C ARG A 70 22.61 24.52 8.85
N LEU A 71 21.57 24.59 9.67
CA LEU A 71 20.97 23.38 10.28
C LEU A 71 20.44 22.42 9.23
N ALA A 72 19.78 22.94 8.18
CA ALA A 72 19.32 22.12 7.05
C ALA A 72 20.50 21.48 6.29
N HIS A 73 21.58 22.22 6.07
CA HIS A 73 22.79 21.68 5.45
C HIS A 73 23.48 20.61 6.32
N GLU A 74 23.56 20.81 7.64
CA GLU A 74 24.10 19.78 8.55
C GLU A 74 23.21 18.54 8.61
N ALA A 75 21.89 18.73 8.61
CA ALA A 75 20.94 17.60 8.55
C ALA A 75 21.08 16.81 7.25
N SER A 76 21.19 17.51 6.11
CA SER A 76 21.42 16.89 4.80
C SER A 76 22.76 16.15 4.74
N ARG A 77 23.81 16.74 5.32
CA ARG A 77 25.13 16.09 5.39
C ARG A 77 25.11 14.86 6.28
N LYS A 78 24.45 14.92 7.45
CA LYS A 78 24.27 13.74 8.32
C LYS A 78 23.45 12.65 7.65
N ALA A 79 22.39 13.01 6.93
CA ALA A 79 21.59 12.07 6.16
C ALA A 79 22.40 11.43 5.01
N ALA A 80 23.23 12.20 4.34
CA ALA A 80 24.13 11.69 3.31
C ALA A 80 25.24 10.80 3.90
N ASP A 81 25.82 11.16 5.04
CA ASP A 81 26.80 10.36 5.76
C ASP A 81 26.17 9.06 6.32
N GLU A 82 24.89 9.12 6.67
CA GLU A 82 24.15 7.96 7.14
C GLU A 82 23.73 7.03 5.98
N ALA A 83 23.40 7.59 4.82
CA ALA A 83 23.13 6.86 3.59
C ALA A 83 24.40 6.24 2.97
N LEU A 84 25.57 6.83 3.21
CA LEU A 84 26.88 6.31 2.79
C LEU A 84 27.46 5.27 3.77
N LYS A 85 26.88 5.12 4.97
CA LYS A 85 27.21 4.00 5.83
C LYS A 85 26.69 2.71 5.19
N PRO A 86 27.58 1.74 4.84
CA PRO A 86 27.11 0.47 4.35
C PRO A 86 26.18 -0.12 5.40
N ALA A 87 25.07 -0.71 4.96
CA ALA A 87 24.09 -1.39 5.80
C ALA A 87 24.73 -2.63 6.44
N ASN A 88 25.57 -2.41 7.44
CA ASN A 88 26.20 -3.42 8.26
C ASN A 88 25.75 -3.19 9.72
N GLY A 89 24.55 -3.59 10.00
CA GLY A 89 23.97 -3.53 11.32
C GLY A 89 23.53 -4.89 11.83
N MET A 90 24.46 -5.84 11.93
CA MET A 90 24.37 -6.89 12.95
C MET A 90 25.75 -7.00 13.59
N GLN A 91 25.92 -6.30 14.71
CA GLN A 91 27.07 -6.50 15.58
C GLN A 91 26.91 -7.84 16.27
N HIS A 92 27.72 -8.82 15.86
CA HIS A 92 28.10 -9.90 16.75
C HIS A 92 29.11 -9.35 17.77
N PRO A 93 28.94 -9.59 19.08
CA PRO A 93 29.93 -9.19 20.07
C PRO A 93 31.18 -10.07 19.88
N GLY A 94 32.26 -9.48 19.42
CA GLY A 94 33.56 -10.13 19.52
C GLY A 94 34.48 -10.16 18.30
N ILE A 95 34.36 -9.27 17.30
CA ILE A 95 35.46 -9.08 16.32
C ILE A 95 35.57 -7.61 15.96
N GLU A 96 36.55 -6.93 16.51
CA GLU A 96 37.00 -5.62 16.01
C GLU A 96 37.66 -5.83 14.63
N SER A 97 36.93 -5.60 13.55
CA SER A 97 37.54 -5.46 12.23
C SER A 97 37.80 -4.00 11.95
N LYS A 98 39.04 -3.54 12.18
CA LYS A 98 39.56 -2.33 11.53
C LYS A 98 39.40 -2.52 10.01
N ALA A 99 38.62 -1.64 9.37
CA ALA A 99 38.59 -1.48 7.92
C ALA A 99 40.02 -1.03 7.46
N GLY A 100 40.92 -1.97 7.21
CA GLY A 100 42.22 -1.76 6.61
C GLY A 100 42.20 -2.33 5.21
N SER A 101 42.80 -1.62 4.26
CA SER A 101 43.12 -2.07 2.92
C SER A 101 43.46 -3.56 2.91
N ARG A 102 42.99 -4.30 1.91
CA ARG A 102 43.36 -5.71 1.70
C ARG A 102 44.87 -5.78 1.46
N LEU A 103 45.63 -5.96 2.53
CA LEU A 103 47.06 -6.21 2.49
C LEU A 103 47.29 -7.56 1.85
N THR A 104 48.22 -7.67 0.93
CA THR A 104 48.69 -8.97 0.39
C THR A 104 49.30 -9.78 1.52
N VAL A 105 49.34 -11.11 1.38
CA VAL A 105 49.98 -12.01 2.37
C VAL A 105 51.43 -11.62 2.64
N GLY A 106 52.13 -11.08 1.62
CA GLY A 106 53.49 -10.55 1.75
C GLY A 106 53.53 -9.29 2.62
N GLU A 107 52.62 -8.36 2.44
CA GLU A 107 52.51 -7.13 3.26
C GLU A 107 52.13 -7.44 4.70
N MET A 108 51.24 -8.42 4.92
CA MET A 108 50.91 -8.92 6.26
C MET A 108 52.08 -9.56 6.96
N PHE A 109 52.95 -10.28 6.21
CA PHE A 109 54.17 -10.87 6.73
C PHE A 109 55.17 -9.80 7.13
N THR A 110 55.45 -8.83 6.24
CA THR A 110 56.42 -7.74 6.48
C THR A 110 55.98 -6.77 7.57
N ASP A 111 54.67 -6.62 7.80
CA ASP A 111 54.11 -5.76 8.88
C ASP A 111 53.98 -6.49 10.22
N SER A 112 54.17 -7.80 10.24
CA SER A 112 54.05 -8.59 11.47
C SER A 112 55.15 -8.24 12.50
N VAL A 113 54.75 -8.26 13.78
CA VAL A 113 55.70 -8.01 14.89
C VAL A 113 56.88 -9.01 14.85
N ALA A 114 56.61 -10.23 14.44
CA ALA A 114 57.62 -11.28 14.29
C ALA A 114 58.68 -10.93 13.24
N TYR A 115 58.29 -10.41 12.08
CA TYR A 115 59.22 -9.97 11.05
C TYR A 115 60.01 -8.70 11.45
N LYS A 116 59.32 -7.73 12.06
CA LYS A 116 59.95 -6.49 12.55
C LYS A 116 60.97 -6.77 13.67
N SER A 117 60.71 -7.73 14.56
CA SER A 117 61.65 -8.13 15.61
C SER A 117 62.86 -8.92 15.02
N PHE A 118 62.63 -9.73 13.98
CA PHE A 118 63.68 -10.42 13.27
C PHE A 118 64.64 -9.45 12.56
N MET A 119 64.13 -8.45 11.86
CA MET A 119 64.89 -7.39 11.22
C MET A 119 65.59 -6.44 12.21
N GLY A 120 65.08 -6.32 13.45
CA GLY A 120 65.65 -5.52 14.52
C GLY A 120 66.88 -6.12 15.23
N GLY A 121 67.43 -7.24 14.75
CA GLY A 121 68.71 -7.78 15.19
C GLY A 121 68.71 -8.64 16.46
N GLN A 122 67.59 -9.15 16.91
CA GLN A 122 67.53 -10.18 17.95
C GLN A 122 67.77 -11.58 17.32
N MET A 123 68.98 -12.01 17.36
CA MET A 123 69.41 -13.33 16.88
C MET A 123 68.71 -14.45 17.63
N GLY A 124 67.95 -15.30 16.91
CA GLY A 124 67.50 -16.59 17.42
C GLY A 124 65.98 -16.90 17.33
N THR A 125 65.17 -15.97 16.91
CA THR A 125 63.72 -16.21 16.75
C THR A 125 63.36 -16.45 15.30
N LYS A 126 62.76 -17.58 14.98
CA LYS A 126 62.13 -17.82 13.67
C LYS A 126 60.88 -16.94 13.57
N ALA A 127 60.80 -16.08 12.54
CA ALA A 127 59.60 -15.35 12.24
C ALA A 127 58.57 -16.34 11.69
N SER A 128 57.54 -16.65 12.50
CA SER A 128 56.41 -17.45 12.06
C SER A 128 55.18 -16.57 12.04
N LEU A 129 54.50 -16.48 10.92
CA LEU A 129 53.22 -15.82 10.77
C LEU A 129 52.11 -16.85 10.89
N GLY A 130 51.32 -16.76 11.95
CA GLY A 130 50.03 -17.46 12.03
C GLY A 130 49.05 -16.74 11.15
N VAL A 131 48.99 -17.05 9.87
CA VAL A 131 47.93 -16.57 8.99
C VAL A 131 46.77 -17.53 9.11
N ASP A 132 45.63 -17.04 9.48
CA ASP A 132 44.37 -17.80 9.42
C ASP A 132 44.01 -17.97 7.94
N LEU A 133 44.43 -19.09 7.36
CA LEU A 133 44.33 -19.39 5.92
C LEU A 133 42.94 -19.80 5.47
N LYS A 134 41.87 -19.47 6.22
CA LYS A 134 40.49 -19.74 5.80
C LYS A 134 40.09 -19.14 4.44
N ALA A 135 40.88 -18.17 3.94
CA ALA A 135 40.64 -17.53 2.66
C ALA A 135 41.39 -18.13 1.46
N VAL A 136 42.35 -19.03 1.65
CA VAL A 136 43.25 -19.50 0.58
C VAL A 136 42.95 -20.92 0.11
N PHE A 137 42.27 -21.73 0.89
CA PHE A 137 41.89 -23.08 0.50
C PHE A 137 40.52 -23.11 -0.14
N ARG A 138 40.48 -23.24 -1.46
CA ARG A 138 39.29 -23.71 -2.14
C ARG A 138 39.04 -25.15 -1.76
N THR A 139 37.86 -25.46 -1.33
CA THR A 139 37.32 -26.76 -0.97
C THR A 139 37.62 -27.82 -1.99
N GLY A 140 38.60 -28.69 -1.69
CA GLY A 140 38.63 -30.04 -2.20
C GLY A 140 37.70 -30.90 -1.35
N ALA A 141 37.10 -31.92 -1.90
CA ALA A 141 36.08 -32.76 -1.31
C ALA A 141 36.24 -33.01 0.20
N GLY A 142 35.28 -32.53 1.00
CA GLY A 142 35.17 -32.81 2.43
C GLY A 142 35.13 -31.60 3.38
N TRP A 143 35.32 -30.39 2.91
CA TRP A 143 35.21 -29.16 3.70
C TRP A 143 34.14 -28.25 3.06
N ASP A 144 32.90 -28.43 3.44
CA ASP A 144 31.86 -27.48 3.10
C ASP A 144 32.11 -26.17 3.87
N PRO A 145 32.13 -25.01 3.21
CA PRO A 145 32.17 -23.74 3.91
C PRO A 145 30.94 -23.63 4.84
N GLU A 146 31.12 -23.01 6.01
CA GLU A 146 29.99 -22.72 6.91
C GLU A 146 28.89 -21.98 6.12
N GLU A 147 27.77 -22.65 5.90
CA GLU A 147 26.61 -22.08 5.25
C GLU A 147 25.88 -21.13 6.21
N ILE A 148 25.69 -19.91 5.78
CA ILE A 148 24.80 -18.97 6.49
C ILE A 148 23.37 -19.36 6.15
N ARG A 149 22.70 -20.05 7.05
CA ARG A 149 21.27 -20.34 6.93
C ARG A 149 20.49 -19.10 7.31
N LEU A 150 19.96 -18.39 6.33
CA LEU A 150 19.07 -17.27 6.57
C LEU A 150 17.76 -17.81 7.16
N PRO A 151 17.26 -17.27 8.29
CA PRO A 151 16.01 -17.70 8.90
C PRO A 151 14.77 -17.16 8.16
N ARG A 152 14.94 -16.75 6.91
CA ARG A 152 13.89 -16.19 6.06
C ARG A 152 13.42 -17.23 5.05
N VAL A 153 12.11 -17.46 5.02
CA VAL A 153 11.46 -18.22 3.95
C VAL A 153 11.08 -17.26 2.83
N GLU A 154 11.66 -17.44 1.64
CA GLU A 154 11.22 -16.70 0.46
C GLU A 154 9.87 -17.28 0.00
N LEU A 155 8.89 -16.38 -0.11
CA LEU A 155 7.53 -16.75 -0.54
C LEU A 155 7.48 -16.85 -2.07
N ASP A 156 6.74 -17.82 -2.59
CA ASP A 156 6.33 -17.81 -3.99
C ASP A 156 5.62 -16.50 -4.34
N PRO A 157 5.78 -16.00 -5.58
CA PRO A 157 5.07 -14.82 -6.03
C PRO A 157 3.57 -14.92 -5.76
N GLN A 158 3.02 -13.93 -5.08
CA GLN A 158 1.61 -13.87 -4.72
C GLN A 158 0.93 -12.74 -5.47
N ARG A 159 -0.26 -13.01 -6.02
CA ARG A 159 -1.04 -11.94 -6.61
C ARG A 159 -1.58 -11.01 -5.51
N PRO A 160 -1.62 -9.69 -5.74
CA PRO A 160 -2.31 -8.78 -4.84
C PRO A 160 -3.81 -9.09 -4.82
N ILE A 161 -4.42 -9.00 -3.64
CA ILE A 161 -5.87 -9.13 -3.45
C ILE A 161 -6.41 -7.70 -3.51
N ALA A 162 -7.17 -7.38 -4.55
CA ALA A 162 -7.59 -6.01 -4.80
C ALA A 162 -9.12 -5.89 -5.03
N VAL A 163 -9.78 -6.95 -5.50
CA VAL A 163 -11.21 -6.91 -5.80
C VAL A 163 -12.04 -6.88 -4.51
N VAL A 164 -11.70 -7.74 -3.55
CA VAL A 164 -12.42 -7.83 -2.27
C VAL A 164 -12.30 -6.52 -1.49
N ASP A 165 -11.15 -5.86 -1.55
CA ASP A 165 -10.90 -4.62 -0.82
C ASP A 165 -11.68 -3.41 -1.41
N ALA A 166 -12.19 -3.52 -2.64
CA ALA A 166 -13.01 -2.49 -3.29
C ALA A 166 -14.51 -2.59 -2.98
N ILE A 167 -14.94 -3.64 -2.25
CA ILE A 167 -16.35 -3.94 -2.00
C ILE A 167 -16.63 -3.82 -0.49
N PRO A 168 -17.71 -3.15 -0.07
CA PRO A 168 -18.04 -3.02 1.35
C PRO A 168 -18.33 -4.38 1.99
N MET A 169 -17.74 -4.60 3.17
CA MET A 169 -17.97 -5.78 3.99
C MET A 169 -18.89 -5.47 5.14
N LEU A 170 -19.96 -6.26 5.30
CA LEU A 170 -20.96 -6.12 6.34
C LEU A 170 -21.03 -7.41 7.19
N PRO A 171 -21.06 -7.32 8.52
CA PRO A 171 -21.25 -8.49 9.37
C PRO A 171 -22.71 -8.96 9.34
N THR A 172 -22.93 -10.28 9.42
CA THR A 172 -24.25 -10.90 9.54
C THR A 172 -24.26 -12.04 10.56
N ALA A 173 -25.37 -12.23 11.24
CA ALA A 173 -25.56 -13.41 12.11
C ALA A 173 -26.37 -14.54 11.39
N LEU A 174 -26.97 -14.23 10.25
CA LEU A 174 -27.90 -15.11 9.55
C LEU A 174 -27.16 -16.01 8.55
N ASP A 175 -27.77 -17.18 8.24
CA ASP A 175 -27.22 -18.13 7.26
C ASP A 175 -27.64 -17.80 5.82
N ASN A 176 -28.52 -16.84 5.66
CA ASN A 176 -29.12 -16.53 4.37
C ASN A 176 -29.52 -15.06 4.32
N ILE A 177 -29.15 -14.39 3.24
CA ILE A 177 -29.49 -12.99 3.00
C ILE A 177 -30.64 -12.96 1.99
N ARG A 178 -31.82 -12.55 2.48
CA ARG A 178 -33.00 -12.38 1.65
C ARG A 178 -33.35 -10.92 1.51
N TYR A 179 -33.68 -10.51 0.30
CA TYR A 179 -34.18 -9.18 0.02
C TYR A 179 -35.21 -9.21 -1.10
N MET A 180 -36.05 -8.19 -1.16
CA MET A 180 -37.01 -7.99 -2.22
C MET A 180 -36.39 -7.12 -3.31
N GLU A 181 -36.38 -7.62 -4.52
CA GLU A 181 -35.97 -6.90 -5.73
C GLU A 181 -37.22 -6.47 -6.49
N GLU A 182 -37.27 -5.21 -6.89
CA GLU A 182 -38.31 -4.71 -7.78
C GLU A 182 -37.98 -5.14 -9.20
N THR A 183 -38.73 -6.08 -9.73
CA THR A 183 -38.49 -6.65 -11.07
C THR A 183 -39.32 -6.02 -12.17
N THR A 184 -40.41 -5.35 -11.80
CA THR A 184 -41.24 -4.62 -12.75
C THR A 184 -41.66 -3.30 -12.14
N PHE A 185 -41.36 -2.24 -12.83
CA PHE A 185 -41.83 -0.87 -12.52
C PHE A 185 -42.37 -0.28 -13.81
N THR A 186 -43.67 -0.09 -13.88
CA THR A 186 -44.32 0.56 -15.01
C THR A 186 -44.99 1.83 -14.51
N ASN A 187 -44.46 2.97 -14.91
CA ASN A 187 -45.06 4.26 -14.60
C ASN A 187 -45.96 4.67 -15.76
N ASN A 188 -47.30 4.64 -15.51
CA ASN A 188 -48.31 5.08 -16.45
C ASN A 188 -48.93 6.42 -16.02
N ALA A 189 -48.19 7.23 -15.27
CA ALA A 189 -48.61 8.57 -14.96
C ALA A 189 -48.61 9.43 -16.22
N VAL A 190 -49.79 9.97 -16.57
CA VAL A 190 -50.00 10.85 -17.72
C VAL A 190 -50.83 12.03 -17.28
N GLU A 191 -50.61 13.17 -17.92
CA GLU A 191 -51.48 14.32 -17.77
C GLU A 191 -52.87 13.99 -18.35
N THR A 192 -53.88 14.06 -17.52
CA THR A 192 -55.23 13.69 -17.90
C THR A 192 -56.12 14.95 -17.85
N ALA A 193 -56.88 15.24 -18.92
CA ALA A 193 -57.81 16.30 -18.95
C ALA A 193 -59.03 16.02 -18.04
N GLU A 194 -59.75 17.08 -17.64
CA GLU A 194 -60.95 16.91 -16.85
C GLU A 194 -61.96 16.01 -17.56
N GLN A 195 -62.37 14.92 -16.91
CA GLN A 195 -63.28 13.92 -17.45
C GLN A 195 -64.68 14.52 -17.60
N THR A 196 -65.21 14.58 -18.80
CA THR A 196 -66.63 14.79 -19.05
C THR A 196 -67.32 13.45 -19.21
N ALA A 197 -68.48 13.30 -18.60
CA ALA A 197 -69.22 12.04 -18.38
C ALA A 197 -69.55 11.21 -19.67
N THR A 198 -69.07 11.57 -20.84
CA THR A 198 -69.38 10.98 -22.14
C THR A 198 -68.25 10.21 -22.79
N THR A 199 -67.02 10.25 -22.29
CA THR A 199 -65.88 9.56 -22.90
C THR A 199 -65.28 8.52 -21.95
N ALA A 200 -65.69 7.28 -22.09
CA ALA A 200 -65.17 6.14 -21.34
C ALA A 200 -63.74 5.68 -21.77
N SER A 201 -63.06 6.48 -22.63
CA SER A 201 -61.77 6.08 -23.18
C SER A 201 -60.54 6.63 -22.44
N ASP A 202 -60.72 7.55 -21.50
CA ASP A 202 -59.64 8.21 -20.79
C ASP A 202 -59.53 7.71 -19.33
N ALA A 203 -59.50 6.39 -19.18
CA ALA A 203 -59.19 5.78 -17.87
C ALA A 203 -57.78 6.15 -17.44
N ILE A 204 -57.62 6.51 -16.19
CA ILE A 204 -56.30 6.72 -15.56
C ILE A 204 -55.48 5.45 -15.79
N GLY A 205 -54.26 5.59 -16.33
CA GLY A 205 -53.37 4.47 -16.62
C GLY A 205 -53.02 3.70 -15.34
N GLU A 206 -53.21 2.39 -15.35
CA GLU A 206 -52.81 1.53 -14.24
C GLU A 206 -51.28 1.33 -14.24
N ALA A 207 -50.62 1.68 -13.14
CA ALA A 207 -49.23 1.42 -12.91
C ALA A 207 -49.03 -0.02 -12.42
N ALA A 208 -47.92 -0.68 -12.82
CA ALA A 208 -47.59 -2.00 -12.38
C ALA A 208 -46.28 -2.02 -11.58
N LEU A 209 -46.33 -2.71 -10.44
CA LEU A 209 -45.22 -2.95 -9.55
C LEU A 209 -45.12 -4.45 -9.23
N ALA A 210 -43.98 -5.08 -9.45
CA ALA A 210 -43.74 -6.45 -9.04
C ALA A 210 -42.46 -6.59 -8.22
N LEU A 211 -42.57 -7.30 -7.11
CA LEU A 211 -41.45 -7.58 -6.21
C LEU A 211 -41.14 -9.08 -6.26
N THR A 212 -39.87 -9.41 -6.38
CA THR A 212 -39.36 -10.79 -6.37
C THR A 212 -38.40 -10.97 -5.21
N GLU A 213 -38.61 -12.03 -4.41
CA GLU A 213 -37.65 -12.39 -3.35
C GLU A 213 -36.39 -12.98 -3.94
N ARG A 214 -35.24 -12.40 -3.57
CA ARG A 214 -33.90 -12.93 -3.88
C ARG A 214 -33.30 -13.56 -2.64
N ASN A 215 -32.62 -14.68 -2.85
CA ASN A 215 -32.05 -15.50 -1.81
C ASN A 215 -30.57 -15.74 -2.08
N ASN A 216 -29.71 -15.34 -1.15
CA ASN A 216 -28.26 -15.52 -1.24
C ASN A 216 -27.76 -16.25 0.01
N PRO A 217 -27.45 -17.57 -0.08
CA PRO A 217 -26.95 -18.34 1.04
C PRO A 217 -25.52 -17.91 1.40
N VAL A 218 -25.20 -18.03 2.68
CA VAL A 218 -23.84 -17.83 3.18
C VAL A 218 -23.04 -19.10 2.97
N GLU A 219 -22.11 -19.06 2.04
CA GLU A 219 -21.29 -20.21 1.65
C GLU A 219 -20.06 -20.35 2.57
N TRP A 220 -19.55 -21.57 2.65
CA TRP A 220 -18.41 -21.92 3.48
C TRP A 220 -17.18 -22.17 2.60
N LEU A 221 -16.09 -21.42 2.88
CA LEU A 221 -14.80 -21.54 2.21
C LEU A 221 -13.77 -22.12 3.18
N PRO A 222 -13.48 -23.43 3.15
CA PRO A 222 -12.43 -24.04 3.94
C PRO A 222 -11.15 -24.27 3.12
N VAL A 223 -10.02 -24.29 3.81
CA VAL A 223 -8.74 -24.79 3.33
C VAL A 223 -7.98 -25.41 4.49
N PHE A 224 -7.22 -26.47 4.27
CA PHE A 224 -6.36 -27.03 5.30
C PHE A 224 -5.01 -27.48 4.73
N ILE A 225 -3.99 -27.48 5.60
CA ILE A 225 -2.64 -27.95 5.28
C ILE A 225 -2.25 -28.96 6.36
N PRO A 226 -1.77 -30.17 6.00
CA PRO A 226 -1.16 -31.09 6.94
C PRO A 226 0.27 -30.68 7.24
N VAL A 227 0.66 -30.68 8.52
CA VAL A 227 2.02 -30.37 9.00
C VAL A 227 2.41 -31.46 10.00
N THR A 228 3.67 -31.86 10.05
CA THR A 228 4.14 -32.82 11.07
C THR A 228 4.33 -32.11 12.43
N MET A 229 4.06 -32.82 13.51
CA MET A 229 4.31 -32.31 14.87
C MET A 229 5.78 -31.92 15.06
N GLN A 230 6.69 -32.73 14.54
CA GLN A 230 8.14 -32.44 14.58
C GLN A 230 8.50 -31.14 13.90
N GLN A 231 7.92 -30.83 12.71
CA GLN A 231 8.15 -29.56 12.03
C GLN A 231 7.63 -28.37 12.84
N MET A 232 6.52 -28.53 13.55
CA MET A 232 5.94 -27.48 14.40
C MET A 232 6.82 -27.20 15.61
N GLU A 233 7.49 -28.23 16.16
CA GLU A 233 8.37 -28.11 17.32
C GLU A 233 9.79 -27.63 16.92
N ASP A 234 10.34 -28.18 15.83
CA ASP A 234 11.74 -27.94 15.44
C ASP A 234 11.95 -26.61 14.70
N VAL A 235 10.93 -26.10 14.01
CA VAL A 235 11.03 -24.90 13.17
C VAL A 235 10.29 -23.73 13.78
N ALA A 236 11.03 -22.83 14.44
CA ALA A 236 10.46 -21.62 15.00
C ALA A 236 9.79 -20.77 13.88
N GLY A 237 8.53 -20.37 14.12
CA GLY A 237 7.78 -19.50 13.21
C GLY A 237 6.99 -20.21 12.09
N ILE A 238 7.05 -21.54 12.00
CA ILE A 238 6.29 -22.29 10.98
C ILE A 238 4.77 -22.14 11.17
N GLU A 239 4.30 -22.06 12.39
CA GLU A 239 2.89 -21.85 12.70
C GLU A 239 2.39 -20.50 12.15
N ALA A 240 3.15 -19.43 12.39
CA ALA A 240 2.83 -18.10 11.87
C ALA A 240 2.87 -18.08 10.34
N TYR A 241 3.85 -18.75 9.73
CA TYR A 241 3.97 -18.88 8.27
C TYR A 241 2.76 -19.59 7.67
N VAL A 242 2.40 -20.76 8.21
CA VAL A 242 1.26 -21.55 7.71
C VAL A 242 -0.05 -20.79 7.88
N THR A 243 -0.25 -20.16 9.02
CA THR A 243 -1.44 -19.34 9.30
C THR A 243 -1.57 -18.19 8.31
N GLN A 244 -0.51 -17.44 8.06
CA GLN A 244 -0.50 -16.36 7.07
C GLN A 244 -0.78 -16.89 5.66
N ARG A 245 -0.21 -18.04 5.30
CA ARG A 245 -0.41 -18.65 3.99
C ARG A 245 -1.85 -19.11 3.77
N LEU A 246 -2.46 -19.73 4.80
CA LEU A 246 -3.87 -20.15 4.76
C LEU A 246 -4.82 -18.95 4.62
N GLN A 247 -4.57 -17.86 5.34
CA GLN A 247 -5.36 -16.63 5.22
C GLN A 247 -5.28 -16.06 3.81
N TYR A 248 -4.08 -16.03 3.23
CA TYR A 248 -3.90 -15.59 1.84
C TYR A 248 -4.67 -16.48 0.86
N MET A 249 -4.59 -17.81 0.99
CA MET A 249 -5.30 -18.76 0.11
C MET A 249 -6.81 -18.53 0.13
N LEU A 250 -7.40 -18.31 1.30
CA LEU A 250 -8.83 -18.02 1.43
C LEU A 250 -9.20 -16.70 0.77
N ARG A 251 -8.46 -15.63 1.04
CA ARG A 251 -8.71 -14.32 0.45
C ARG A 251 -8.52 -14.33 -1.06
N ALA A 252 -7.51 -15.04 -1.57
CA ALA A 252 -7.27 -15.20 -2.99
C ALA A 252 -8.39 -15.98 -3.69
N ARG A 253 -8.95 -17.00 -3.03
CA ARG A 253 -10.11 -17.73 -3.56
C ARG A 253 -11.37 -16.88 -3.54
N LEU A 254 -11.59 -16.12 -2.47
CA LEU A 254 -12.71 -15.19 -2.38
C LEU A 254 -12.66 -14.14 -3.50
N ASP A 255 -11.48 -13.54 -3.71
CA ASP A 255 -11.25 -12.53 -4.76
C ASP A 255 -11.66 -13.04 -6.16
N LEU A 256 -11.38 -14.31 -6.44
CA LEU A 256 -11.80 -14.97 -7.67
C LEU A 256 -13.32 -15.25 -7.71
N GLN A 257 -13.90 -15.72 -6.59
CA GLN A 257 -15.31 -16.05 -6.52
C GLN A 257 -16.23 -14.83 -6.64
N VAL A 258 -15.79 -13.67 -6.13
CA VAL A 258 -16.54 -12.40 -6.20
C VAL A 258 -16.79 -11.97 -7.65
N ILE A 259 -15.86 -12.22 -8.55
CA ILE A 259 -16.01 -11.87 -9.98
C ILE A 259 -16.60 -13.04 -10.78
N GLN A 260 -16.04 -14.25 -10.62
CA GLN A 260 -16.29 -15.39 -11.52
C GLN A 260 -17.18 -16.49 -10.92
N GLY A 261 -17.57 -16.39 -9.65
CA GLY A 261 -18.38 -17.42 -9.00
C GLY A 261 -19.69 -17.71 -9.76
N ASN A 262 -20.02 -18.98 -9.96
CA ASN A 262 -21.19 -19.39 -10.76
C ASN A 262 -22.53 -19.36 -9.99
N GLY A 263 -22.50 -19.11 -8.68
CA GLY A 263 -23.69 -19.04 -7.82
C GLY A 263 -24.41 -20.36 -7.57
N SER A 264 -23.82 -21.49 -7.98
CA SER A 264 -24.31 -22.83 -7.62
C SER A 264 -23.62 -23.30 -6.35
N THR A 265 -24.36 -23.58 -5.28
CA THR A 265 -23.80 -24.07 -4.01
C THR A 265 -22.80 -25.21 -4.25
N PRO A 266 -21.56 -25.15 -3.72
CA PRO A 266 -21.05 -24.25 -2.67
C PRO A 266 -20.36 -22.97 -3.18
N ASN A 267 -20.55 -22.55 -4.43
CA ASN A 267 -19.91 -21.36 -4.97
C ASN A 267 -20.75 -20.12 -4.72
N ILE A 268 -20.06 -19.02 -4.40
CA ILE A 268 -20.65 -17.68 -4.29
C ILE A 268 -21.07 -17.21 -5.70
N ARG A 269 -22.12 -16.40 -5.80
CA ARG A 269 -22.51 -15.78 -7.07
C ARG A 269 -21.65 -14.54 -7.33
N GLY A 270 -20.72 -14.67 -8.26
CA GLY A 270 -19.86 -13.58 -8.72
C GLY A 270 -20.57 -12.61 -9.68
N THR A 271 -20.05 -11.40 -9.79
CA THR A 271 -20.67 -10.34 -10.59
C THR A 271 -20.93 -10.74 -12.03
N ASN A 272 -20.01 -11.44 -12.68
CA ASN A 272 -20.16 -11.84 -14.09
C ASN A 272 -21.29 -12.87 -14.34
N ASN A 273 -21.80 -13.52 -13.28
CA ASN A 273 -22.83 -14.54 -13.35
C ASN A 273 -24.16 -14.11 -12.68
N VAL A 274 -24.31 -12.82 -12.44
CA VAL A 274 -25.59 -12.26 -11.95
C VAL A 274 -26.56 -12.15 -13.14
N SER A 275 -27.77 -12.68 -12.99
CA SER A 275 -28.82 -12.52 -13.99
C SER A 275 -29.34 -11.09 -14.01
N GLY A 276 -29.48 -10.49 -15.19
CA GLY A 276 -29.92 -9.10 -15.34
C GLY A 276 -28.81 -8.07 -15.40
N ILE A 277 -27.53 -8.49 -15.32
CA ILE A 277 -26.38 -7.59 -15.52
C ILE A 277 -26.32 -7.09 -16.97
N ASN A 278 -25.98 -5.81 -17.16
CA ASN A 278 -25.76 -5.27 -18.50
C ASN A 278 -24.55 -5.90 -19.15
N THR A 279 -24.60 -6.06 -20.48
CA THR A 279 -23.47 -6.60 -21.24
C THR A 279 -23.20 -5.70 -22.45
N GLN A 280 -21.96 -5.28 -22.60
CA GLN A 280 -21.48 -4.50 -23.75
C GLN A 280 -20.42 -5.32 -24.50
N ALA A 281 -20.69 -5.69 -25.74
CA ALA A 281 -19.65 -6.27 -26.59
C ALA A 281 -18.82 -5.13 -27.21
N LYS A 282 -17.50 -5.27 -27.25
CA LYS A 282 -16.61 -4.31 -27.91
C LYS A 282 -16.88 -4.22 -29.40
N GLY A 283 -17.11 -5.37 -30.07
CA GLY A 283 -17.29 -5.40 -31.52
C GLY A 283 -16.11 -4.76 -32.29
N SER A 284 -16.41 -3.80 -33.14
CA SER A 284 -15.41 -3.01 -33.92
C SER A 284 -14.92 -1.75 -33.22
N ASP A 285 -15.46 -1.44 -32.04
CA ASP A 285 -15.10 -0.20 -31.32
C ASP A 285 -13.67 -0.27 -30.76
N ALA A 286 -13.07 0.89 -30.52
CA ALA A 286 -11.87 0.96 -29.70
C ALA A 286 -12.20 0.57 -28.27
N THR A 287 -11.27 -0.09 -27.58
CA THR A 287 -11.47 -0.55 -26.19
C THR A 287 -11.96 0.54 -25.22
N PRO A 288 -11.38 1.78 -25.23
CA PRO A 288 -11.87 2.84 -24.38
C PRO A 288 -13.31 3.26 -24.68
N ASP A 289 -13.74 3.22 -25.93
CA ASP A 289 -15.10 3.59 -26.34
C ASP A 289 -16.10 2.54 -25.88
N ALA A 290 -15.75 1.24 -25.98
CA ALA A 290 -16.57 0.15 -25.46
C ALA A 290 -16.74 0.24 -23.94
N ILE A 291 -15.68 0.62 -23.21
CA ILE A 291 -15.76 0.87 -21.76
C ILE A 291 -16.71 2.04 -21.47
N TYR A 292 -16.61 3.15 -22.24
CA TYR A 292 -17.52 4.28 -22.05
C TYR A 292 -18.98 3.92 -22.29
N LYS A 293 -19.26 3.14 -23.34
CA LYS A 293 -20.61 2.60 -23.59
C LYS A 293 -21.10 1.73 -22.45
N GLY A 294 -20.21 0.91 -21.85
CA GLY A 294 -20.55 0.14 -20.64
C GLY A 294 -20.87 1.02 -19.44
N LEU A 295 -20.12 2.12 -19.22
CA LEU A 295 -20.41 3.09 -18.19
C LEU A 295 -21.74 3.81 -18.43
N ASP A 296 -22.05 4.12 -19.68
CA ASP A 296 -23.32 4.75 -20.06
C ASP A 296 -24.50 3.83 -19.79
N LEU A 297 -24.39 2.52 -20.07
CA LEU A 297 -25.42 1.54 -19.72
C LEU A 297 -25.72 1.51 -18.22
N VAL A 298 -24.70 1.57 -17.37
CA VAL A 298 -24.91 1.65 -15.91
C VAL A 298 -25.63 2.91 -15.51
N ARG A 299 -25.37 4.05 -16.17
CA ARG A 299 -26.02 5.33 -15.89
C ARG A 299 -27.44 5.41 -16.43
N THR A 300 -27.68 4.91 -17.64
CA THR A 300 -28.96 5.06 -18.36
C THR A 300 -29.96 3.97 -18.01
N VAL A 301 -29.51 2.73 -17.82
CA VAL A 301 -30.36 1.58 -17.50
C VAL A 301 -30.36 1.32 -15.99
N GLY A 302 -29.18 1.32 -15.35
CA GLY A 302 -29.03 1.06 -13.92
C GLY A 302 -29.32 2.26 -13.04
N PHE A 303 -29.36 3.48 -13.58
CA PHE A 303 -29.49 4.72 -12.82
C PHE A 303 -28.53 4.78 -11.64
N ALA A 304 -27.28 4.33 -11.89
CA ALA A 304 -26.21 4.24 -10.89
C ALA A 304 -24.94 4.91 -11.40
N GLU A 305 -24.08 5.40 -10.50
CA GLU A 305 -22.79 5.98 -10.87
C GLU A 305 -21.68 4.92 -10.64
N PRO A 306 -20.96 4.50 -11.68
CA PRO A 306 -19.91 3.50 -11.55
C PRO A 306 -18.83 3.92 -10.56
N SER A 307 -18.55 3.09 -9.54
CA SER A 307 -17.56 3.37 -8.49
C SER A 307 -16.19 2.79 -8.81
N VAL A 308 -16.11 1.66 -9.52
CA VAL A 308 -14.87 0.97 -9.84
C VAL A 308 -14.98 0.16 -11.13
N ILE A 309 -13.83 0.00 -11.79
CA ILE A 309 -13.67 -0.85 -12.98
C ILE A 309 -12.63 -1.92 -12.65
N PHE A 310 -13.00 -3.19 -12.75
CA PHE A 310 -12.11 -4.34 -12.59
C PHE A 310 -11.60 -4.81 -13.94
N VAL A 311 -10.27 -4.88 -14.08
CA VAL A 311 -9.59 -5.20 -15.35
C VAL A 311 -8.48 -6.22 -15.12
N HIS A 312 -8.27 -7.12 -16.08
CA HIS A 312 -7.10 -7.98 -16.07
C HIS A 312 -5.83 -7.15 -16.42
N PRO A 313 -4.68 -7.37 -15.76
CA PRO A 313 -3.46 -6.62 -16.03
C PRO A 313 -3.02 -6.61 -17.50
N THR A 314 -3.22 -7.72 -18.23
CA THR A 314 -2.91 -7.83 -19.65
C THR A 314 -3.78 -6.91 -20.52
N ASP A 315 -5.08 -6.84 -20.20
CA ASP A 315 -6.03 -5.98 -20.93
C ASP A 315 -5.76 -4.51 -20.62
N TRP A 316 -5.42 -4.20 -19.36
CA TRP A 316 -5.00 -2.86 -18.99
C TRP A 316 -3.71 -2.43 -19.71
N GLN A 317 -2.74 -3.35 -19.83
CA GLN A 317 -1.53 -3.11 -20.63
C GLN A 317 -1.89 -2.76 -22.07
N ALA A 318 -2.81 -3.50 -22.70
CA ALA A 318 -3.24 -3.22 -24.08
C ALA A 318 -3.87 -1.81 -24.19
N ILE A 319 -4.69 -1.39 -23.22
CA ILE A 319 -5.30 -0.06 -23.17
C ILE A 319 -4.23 1.03 -23.00
N ARG A 320 -3.30 0.86 -22.06
CA ARG A 320 -2.23 1.84 -21.79
C ARG A 320 -1.27 2.01 -22.96
N LEU A 321 -1.08 0.99 -23.77
CA LEU A 321 -0.19 1.03 -24.95
C LEU A 321 -0.87 1.53 -26.23
N LEU A 322 -2.16 1.91 -26.17
CA LEU A 322 -2.85 2.50 -27.33
C LEU A 322 -2.17 3.79 -27.78
N ARG A 323 -1.92 3.87 -29.09
CA ARG A 323 -1.29 5.02 -29.72
C ARG A 323 -2.16 5.58 -30.85
N THR A 324 -2.00 6.87 -31.09
CA THR A 324 -2.53 7.51 -32.34
C THR A 324 -1.74 7.04 -33.55
N SER A 325 -2.24 7.36 -34.76
CA SER A 325 -1.51 7.13 -36.02
C SER A 325 -0.10 7.74 -36.01
N ASP A 326 0.10 8.83 -35.28
CA ASP A 326 1.37 9.55 -35.15
C ASP A 326 2.30 8.96 -34.06
N GLY A 327 1.92 7.85 -33.44
CA GLY A 327 2.73 7.14 -32.44
C GLY A 327 2.65 7.70 -31.03
N ILE A 328 1.80 8.70 -30.76
CA ILE A 328 1.63 9.31 -29.44
C ILE A 328 0.71 8.44 -28.58
N TYR A 329 1.07 8.21 -27.31
CA TYR A 329 0.21 7.48 -26.36
C TYR A 329 -1.07 8.27 -26.08
N ILE A 330 -2.23 7.58 -26.12
CA ILE A 330 -3.55 8.18 -25.87
C ILE A 330 -3.74 8.40 -24.36
N PHE A 331 -3.28 7.48 -23.52
CA PHE A 331 -3.45 7.49 -22.05
C PHE A 331 -2.25 8.09 -21.32
N GLY A 332 -1.81 9.28 -21.72
CA GLY A 332 -0.77 10.03 -21.05
C GLY A 332 0.67 9.59 -21.35
N SER A 333 1.61 10.33 -20.82
CA SER A 333 3.05 10.06 -20.97
C SER A 333 3.47 8.89 -20.08
N PRO A 334 4.50 8.10 -20.48
CA PRO A 334 5.13 7.13 -19.58
C PRO A 334 5.68 7.73 -18.28
N LEU A 335 5.83 9.05 -18.22
CA LEU A 335 6.28 9.79 -17.02
C LEU A 335 5.14 10.18 -16.08
N ASP A 336 3.87 9.96 -16.49
CA ASP A 336 2.72 10.26 -15.66
C ASP A 336 2.49 9.15 -14.63
N SER A 337 2.65 9.48 -13.35
CA SER A 337 2.54 8.56 -12.20
C SER A 337 1.23 8.71 -11.43
N GLY A 338 0.19 9.25 -12.05
CA GLY A 338 -1.13 9.39 -11.43
C GLY A 338 -1.82 8.05 -11.13
N PRO A 339 -2.85 8.05 -10.27
CA PRO A 339 -3.64 6.84 -10.01
C PRO A 339 -4.32 6.36 -11.29
N GLU A 340 -4.40 5.03 -11.47
CA GLU A 340 -4.99 4.43 -12.65
C GLU A 340 -6.49 4.72 -12.72
N ARG A 341 -6.90 5.49 -13.73
CA ARG A 341 -8.30 5.88 -13.97
C ARG A 341 -8.60 5.86 -15.46
N ILE A 342 -9.84 5.51 -15.80
CA ILE A 342 -10.36 5.66 -17.15
C ILE A 342 -11.73 6.33 -17.08
N TRP A 343 -11.95 7.37 -17.88
CA TRP A 343 -13.18 8.18 -17.84
C TRP A 343 -13.54 8.72 -16.45
N GLY A 344 -12.52 8.98 -15.59
CA GLY A 344 -12.69 9.46 -14.23
C GLY A 344 -12.94 8.37 -13.18
N VAL A 345 -13.25 7.15 -13.58
CA VAL A 345 -13.50 6.01 -12.69
C VAL A 345 -12.18 5.30 -12.34
N PRO A 346 -11.93 4.97 -11.07
CA PRO A 346 -10.74 4.24 -10.66
C PRO A 346 -10.71 2.82 -11.25
N VAL A 347 -9.53 2.40 -11.68
CA VAL A 347 -9.27 1.07 -12.23
C VAL A 347 -8.56 0.21 -11.18
N VAL A 348 -9.10 -0.97 -10.93
CA VAL A 348 -8.51 -1.99 -10.07
C VAL A 348 -8.05 -3.16 -10.93
N MET A 349 -6.73 -3.37 -10.97
CA MET A 349 -6.13 -4.47 -11.71
C MET A 349 -6.05 -5.72 -10.86
N SER A 350 -6.62 -6.83 -11.34
CA SER A 350 -6.52 -8.12 -10.68
C SER A 350 -6.50 -9.27 -11.69
N THR A 351 -5.64 -10.25 -11.47
CA THR A 351 -5.63 -11.50 -12.23
C THR A 351 -6.80 -12.43 -11.86
N ALA A 352 -7.66 -12.02 -10.92
CA ALA A 352 -8.94 -12.68 -10.65
C ALA A 352 -9.99 -12.40 -11.71
N VAL A 353 -9.85 -11.31 -12.45
CA VAL A 353 -10.72 -10.94 -13.57
C VAL A 353 -10.37 -11.79 -14.79
N LEU A 354 -11.38 -12.19 -15.55
CA LEU A 354 -11.16 -12.93 -16.81
C LEU A 354 -10.48 -12.00 -17.82
N GLN A 355 -9.49 -12.54 -18.53
CA GLN A 355 -8.89 -11.84 -19.67
C GLN A 355 -9.94 -11.61 -20.76
N ASN A 356 -9.83 -10.52 -21.49
CA ASN A 356 -10.76 -10.03 -22.51
C ASN A 356 -12.17 -9.70 -21.96
N THR A 357 -12.29 -9.50 -20.62
CA THR A 357 -13.56 -9.13 -19.98
C THR A 357 -13.30 -8.08 -18.92
N ILE A 358 -13.94 -6.94 -19.02
CA ILE A 358 -13.89 -5.87 -18.04
C ILE A 358 -15.22 -5.86 -17.30
N THR A 359 -15.17 -5.84 -15.96
CA THR A 359 -16.36 -5.73 -15.12
C THR A 359 -16.38 -4.37 -14.46
N LEU A 360 -17.47 -3.63 -14.61
CA LEU A 360 -17.64 -2.29 -14.07
C LEU A 360 -19.01 -2.13 -13.43
N GLY A 361 -19.14 -1.20 -12.50
CA GLY A 361 -20.39 -0.94 -11.82
C GLY A 361 -20.26 -0.15 -10.53
N ASP A 362 -21.38 0.07 -9.87
CA ASP A 362 -21.45 0.71 -8.57
C ASP A 362 -21.41 -0.34 -7.45
N TYR A 363 -20.20 -0.72 -7.07
CA TYR A 363 -19.96 -1.68 -5.99
C TYR A 363 -20.15 -1.07 -4.60
N THR A 364 -20.07 0.23 -4.48
CA THR A 364 -20.19 0.92 -3.19
C THR A 364 -21.63 0.89 -2.67
N ASN A 365 -22.62 1.10 -3.56
CA ASN A 365 -24.03 1.24 -3.17
C ASN A 365 -24.83 -0.04 -3.43
N PHE A 366 -24.51 -0.82 -4.49
CA PHE A 366 -25.36 -1.92 -4.92
C PHE A 366 -24.71 -3.30 -4.81
N ALA A 367 -23.51 -3.40 -4.21
CA ALA A 367 -22.89 -4.66 -3.86
C ALA A 367 -22.43 -4.68 -2.41
N ALA A 368 -22.52 -5.84 -1.75
CA ALA A 368 -21.97 -6.02 -0.42
C ALA A 368 -21.53 -7.47 -0.18
N LEU A 369 -20.43 -7.63 0.54
CA LEU A 369 -19.97 -8.91 1.06
C LEU A 369 -20.45 -9.07 2.50
N TYR A 370 -21.32 -10.04 2.75
CA TYR A 370 -21.83 -10.35 4.08
C TYR A 370 -20.99 -11.46 4.73
N THR A 371 -20.31 -11.12 5.81
CA THR A 371 -19.45 -12.05 6.55
C THR A 371 -20.17 -12.52 7.80
N LYS A 372 -20.47 -13.82 7.87
CA LYS A 372 -21.02 -14.45 9.07
C LYS A 372 -19.92 -14.83 10.05
N ARG A 373 -18.84 -15.38 9.53
CA ARG A 373 -17.62 -15.69 10.28
C ARG A 373 -16.41 -15.27 9.46
N GLY A 374 -15.57 -14.45 10.06
CA GLY A 374 -14.28 -14.08 9.47
C GLY A 374 -13.36 -15.27 9.33
N ILE A 375 -12.13 -15.06 8.96
CA ILE A 375 -11.15 -16.13 8.86
C ILE A 375 -10.86 -16.67 10.28
N ASP A 376 -11.15 -17.93 10.48
CA ASP A 376 -10.88 -18.68 11.72
C ASP A 376 -9.90 -19.80 11.42
N VAL A 377 -8.89 -19.96 12.27
CA VAL A 377 -7.84 -20.96 12.11
C VAL A 377 -7.92 -21.95 13.26
N SER A 378 -8.08 -23.22 12.95
CA SER A 378 -8.19 -24.31 13.92
C SER A 378 -7.16 -25.41 13.62
N VAL A 379 -6.60 -25.99 14.66
CA VAL A 379 -5.64 -27.10 14.58
C VAL A 379 -6.25 -28.35 15.18
N SER A 380 -6.08 -29.49 14.51
CA SER A 380 -6.57 -30.78 14.99
C SER A 380 -5.69 -31.93 14.48
N ASP A 381 -5.54 -32.95 15.29
CA ASP A 381 -4.87 -34.21 14.98
C ASP A 381 -5.85 -35.34 14.63
N SER A 382 -7.16 -35.10 14.79
CA SER A 382 -8.20 -36.13 14.68
C SER A 382 -8.56 -36.54 13.24
N HIS A 383 -7.91 -35.99 12.22
CA HIS A 383 -8.21 -36.30 10.82
C HIS A 383 -7.58 -37.62 10.38
N SER A 384 -8.39 -38.61 9.98
CA SER A 384 -7.92 -39.89 9.45
C SER A 384 -6.86 -40.56 10.36
N PHE A 385 -5.70 -40.91 9.81
CA PHE A 385 -4.58 -41.52 10.52
C PHE A 385 -3.56 -40.50 11.10
N TYR A 386 -3.93 -39.22 11.25
CA TYR A 386 -3.00 -38.16 11.63
C TYR A 386 -2.46 -38.36 13.05
N PHE A 387 -3.32 -38.78 13.98
CA PHE A 387 -2.89 -39.10 15.34
C PHE A 387 -1.77 -40.16 15.40
N THR A 388 -1.93 -41.26 14.65
CA THR A 388 -0.93 -42.35 14.63
C THR A 388 0.33 -42.03 13.84
N ARG A 389 0.31 -40.98 12.99
CA ARG A 389 1.43 -40.56 12.15
C ARG A 389 2.11 -39.28 12.63
N GLY A 390 1.67 -38.72 13.75
CA GLY A 390 2.19 -37.45 14.27
C GLY A 390 1.99 -36.28 13.33
N LEU A 391 0.80 -36.23 12.65
CA LEU A 391 0.41 -35.14 11.76
C LEU A 391 -0.64 -34.25 12.44
N LEU A 392 -0.58 -32.95 12.15
CA LEU A 392 -1.59 -31.97 12.52
C LEU A 392 -2.23 -31.40 11.24
N ALA A 393 -3.56 -31.25 11.26
CA ALA A 393 -4.30 -30.51 10.24
C ALA A 393 -4.54 -29.10 10.73
N ILE A 394 -3.93 -28.12 10.08
CA ILE A 394 -4.22 -26.72 10.32
C ILE A 394 -5.23 -26.28 9.27
N ARG A 395 -6.45 -25.96 9.71
CA ARG A 395 -7.57 -25.56 8.85
C ARG A 395 -7.89 -24.10 9.08
N ALA A 396 -7.99 -23.35 7.99
CA ALA A 396 -8.60 -22.05 8.01
C ALA A 396 -9.93 -22.10 7.25
N ASP A 397 -10.94 -21.43 7.76
CA ASP A 397 -12.24 -21.35 7.10
C ASP A 397 -12.90 -20.00 7.34
N MET A 398 -13.80 -19.62 6.42
CA MET A 398 -14.61 -18.42 6.50
C MET A 398 -16.02 -18.71 5.97
N ARG A 399 -17.00 -17.91 6.43
CA ARG A 399 -18.38 -17.98 5.93
C ARG A 399 -18.81 -16.61 5.42
N ILE A 400 -19.15 -16.56 4.12
CA ILE A 400 -19.38 -15.29 3.43
C ILE A 400 -20.45 -15.47 2.33
N ALA A 401 -21.18 -14.37 2.04
CA ALA A 401 -22.09 -14.28 0.92
C ALA A 401 -21.83 -12.98 0.14
N MET A 402 -21.97 -13.03 -1.17
CA MET A 402 -21.98 -11.84 -2.02
C MET A 402 -23.39 -11.52 -2.44
N VAL A 403 -23.80 -10.26 -2.31
CA VAL A 403 -25.13 -9.78 -2.66
C VAL A 403 -25.00 -8.63 -3.65
N HIS A 404 -25.78 -8.70 -4.73
CA HIS A 404 -25.96 -7.64 -5.72
C HIS A 404 -27.41 -7.18 -5.64
N PHE A 405 -27.64 -5.98 -5.07
CA PHE A 405 -28.99 -5.49 -4.85
C PHE A 405 -29.72 -5.03 -6.11
N ARG A 406 -28.95 -4.54 -7.10
CA ARG A 406 -29.48 -4.09 -8.39
C ARG A 406 -28.55 -4.58 -9.50
N PRO A 407 -28.95 -5.62 -10.26
CA PRO A 407 -28.12 -6.17 -11.34
C PRO A 407 -27.79 -5.16 -12.44
N GLU A 408 -28.72 -4.28 -12.78
CA GLU A 408 -28.53 -3.27 -13.83
C GLU A 408 -27.49 -2.20 -13.48
N ALA A 409 -27.11 -2.07 -12.19
CA ALA A 409 -26.04 -1.18 -11.74
C ALA A 409 -24.63 -1.71 -12.10
N PHE A 410 -24.54 -2.87 -12.73
CA PHE A 410 -23.29 -3.48 -13.17
C PHE A 410 -23.31 -3.74 -14.67
N CYS A 411 -22.13 -3.76 -15.27
CA CYS A 411 -21.96 -4.09 -16.68
C CYS A 411 -20.68 -4.90 -16.90
N THR A 412 -20.75 -5.86 -17.82
CA THR A 412 -19.58 -6.59 -18.33
C THR A 412 -19.29 -6.15 -19.74
N VAL A 413 -18.05 -5.72 -20.00
CA VAL A 413 -17.55 -5.40 -21.35
C VAL A 413 -16.74 -6.59 -21.85
N THR A 414 -17.12 -7.16 -22.97
CA THR A 414 -16.52 -8.39 -23.52
C THR A 414 -15.79 -8.17 -24.82
N GLY A 415 -14.74 -8.97 -25.10
CA GLY A 415 -13.95 -8.89 -26.33
C GLY A 415 -12.92 -7.75 -26.33
N VAL A 416 -12.44 -7.36 -25.16
CA VAL A 416 -11.56 -6.20 -24.94
C VAL A 416 -10.13 -6.48 -25.39
#